data_adecafb54febd1e3b0c5745813095066
#
_entry.id   adecafb54febd1e3b0c5745813095066
#
_cell.length_a   1.000
_cell.length_b   1.000
_cell.length_c   1.000
_cell.angle_alpha   90.00
_cell.angle_beta   90.00
_cell.angle_gamma   90.00
#
_symmetry.space_group_name_H-M   'P 1'
#
loop_
_entity.id
_entity.type
_entity.pdbx_description
1 polymer ?
#
loop_
_entity_poly.entity_id
_entity_poly.type
_entity_poly.pdbx_seq_one_letter_code
_entity_poly.pdbx_strand_id
1 'polypeptide(L)'
;MITIDEITIVRDGREIIYDYSEQIPAGSITVIIGPNGCGKSTLLAAIAGDIAPDKGTITIDEVHPILTSAGTLAAMRAMAIQNQSFTLGFTVREIVEMGGDSTDVLQALGLTAIADRLVTTLSGGESQRVAIAQAIAQKTPVLLLDEPLAAQDPSSRKKIIEHLQQLADDGTTVVVVAHSTETELAWADKVIKQFH
;
A
#
# COMPACT_ATOMS: atom_id res chain seq x y z
N MET A 1 8.66 4.08 11.76
CA MET A 1 9.83 3.90 10.86
C MET A 1 9.92 2.43 10.43
N ILE A 2 10.19 2.16 9.14
CA ILE A 2 10.42 0.78 8.66
C ILE A 2 11.91 0.62 8.40
N THR A 3 12.52 -0.42 8.96
CA THR A 3 13.93 -0.75 8.74
C THR A 3 14.02 -2.10 8.04
N ILE A 4 14.75 -2.12 6.95
CA ILE A 4 15.08 -3.30 6.15
C ILE A 4 16.60 -3.48 6.27
N ASP A 5 17.04 -4.65 6.72
CA ASP A 5 18.45 -4.91 7.05
C ASP A 5 18.92 -6.20 6.39
N GLU A 6 19.81 -6.06 5.40
CA GLU A 6 20.50 -7.12 4.66
C GLU A 6 19.58 -8.26 4.16
N ILE A 7 18.34 -7.92 3.70
CA ILE A 7 17.41 -8.94 3.30
C ILE A 7 17.78 -9.60 1.97
N THR A 8 17.60 -10.91 1.92
CA THR A 8 17.59 -11.69 0.68
C THR A 8 16.26 -12.45 0.60
N ILE A 9 15.60 -12.40 -0.55
CA ILE A 9 14.36 -13.13 -0.81
C ILE A 9 14.52 -13.95 -2.08
N VAL A 10 14.31 -15.26 -1.95
CA VAL A 10 14.39 -16.24 -3.05
C VAL A 10 12.99 -16.77 -3.37
N ARG A 11 12.65 -16.85 -4.66
CA ARG A 11 11.40 -17.47 -5.14
C ARG A 11 11.71 -18.35 -6.35
N ASP A 12 11.21 -19.57 -6.32
CA ASP A 12 11.42 -20.57 -7.38
C ASP A 12 12.90 -20.75 -7.76
N GLY A 13 13.79 -20.70 -6.75
CA GLY A 13 15.24 -20.83 -6.91
C GLY A 13 15.93 -19.62 -7.53
N ARG A 14 15.24 -18.47 -7.65
CA ARG A 14 15.81 -17.21 -8.12
C ARG A 14 15.85 -16.19 -6.98
N GLU A 15 16.96 -15.53 -6.83
CA GLU A 15 17.08 -14.37 -5.95
C GLU A 15 16.28 -13.20 -6.56
N ILE A 16 15.21 -12.80 -5.88
CA ILE A 16 14.37 -11.66 -6.28
C ILE A 16 14.89 -10.37 -5.66
N ILE A 17 15.35 -10.45 -4.42
CA ILE A 17 15.99 -9.36 -3.68
C ILE A 17 17.26 -9.95 -3.08
N TYR A 18 18.37 -9.24 -3.21
CA TYR A 18 19.67 -9.70 -2.71
C TYR A 18 20.36 -8.61 -1.92
N ASP A 19 20.75 -8.94 -0.68
CA ASP A 19 21.54 -8.11 0.24
C ASP A 19 21.07 -6.65 0.31
N TYR A 20 19.74 -6.47 0.44
CA TYR A 20 19.10 -5.16 0.35
C TYR A 20 18.82 -4.57 1.73
N SER A 21 19.31 -3.34 1.94
CA SER A 21 19.07 -2.57 3.16
C SER A 21 18.47 -1.21 2.83
N GLU A 22 17.47 -0.78 3.59
CA GLU A 22 16.81 0.50 3.40
C GLU A 22 16.09 0.95 4.69
N GLN A 23 15.95 2.27 4.84
CA GLN A 23 15.15 2.87 5.91
C GLN A 23 14.04 3.74 5.31
N ILE A 24 12.81 3.49 5.73
CA ILE A 24 11.64 4.29 5.36
C ILE A 24 11.25 5.15 6.57
N PRO A 25 11.35 6.49 6.46
CA PRO A 25 11.03 7.39 7.57
C PRO A 25 9.57 7.25 8.01
N ALA A 26 9.30 7.43 9.29
CA ALA A 26 7.93 7.53 9.81
C ALA A 26 7.27 8.83 9.32
N GLY A 27 5.94 8.78 9.09
CA GLY A 27 5.18 9.96 8.67
C GLY A 27 5.63 10.52 7.31
N SER A 28 6.05 9.64 6.38
CA SER A 28 6.49 10.05 5.05
C SER A 28 5.89 9.19 3.96
N ILE A 29 5.90 9.69 2.74
CA ILE A 29 5.53 8.92 1.55
C ILE A 29 6.80 8.42 0.85
N THR A 30 6.98 7.12 0.84
CA THR A 30 8.06 6.47 0.07
C THR A 30 7.49 5.75 -1.13
N VAL A 31 7.98 6.07 -2.33
CA VAL A 31 7.56 5.41 -3.57
C VAL A 31 8.67 4.50 -4.08
N ILE A 32 8.32 3.25 -4.36
CA ILE A 32 9.20 2.22 -4.88
C ILE A 32 8.94 2.08 -6.38
N ILE A 33 9.95 2.35 -7.20
CA ILE A 33 9.86 2.24 -8.66
C ILE A 33 10.91 1.28 -9.21
N GLY A 34 10.62 0.71 -10.38
CA GLY A 34 11.53 -0.20 -11.09
C GLY A 34 10.79 -0.98 -12.18
N PRO A 35 11.50 -1.75 -12.99
CA PRO A 35 10.90 -2.56 -14.06
C PRO A 35 9.96 -3.64 -13.51
N ASN A 36 9.13 -4.20 -14.41
CA ASN A 36 8.26 -5.34 -14.04
C ASN A 36 9.11 -6.55 -13.64
N GLY A 37 8.69 -7.24 -12.58
CA GLY A 37 9.38 -8.43 -12.09
C GLY A 37 10.66 -8.18 -11.30
N CYS A 38 11.03 -6.93 -10.99
CA CYS A 38 12.23 -6.65 -10.20
C CYS A 38 12.05 -6.84 -8.68
N GLY A 39 10.87 -7.27 -8.20
CA GLY A 39 10.66 -7.58 -6.78
C GLY A 39 9.91 -6.52 -5.96
N LYS A 40 9.36 -5.45 -6.57
CA LYS A 40 8.64 -4.39 -5.83
C LYS A 40 7.49 -4.90 -4.96
N SER A 41 6.57 -5.65 -5.55
CA SER A 41 5.44 -6.24 -4.80
C SER A 41 5.91 -7.32 -3.81
N THR A 42 7.02 -7.99 -4.10
CA THR A 42 7.65 -8.94 -3.17
C THR A 42 8.21 -8.21 -1.94
N LEU A 43 8.88 -7.06 -2.14
CA LEU A 43 9.34 -6.23 -1.04
C LEU A 43 8.16 -5.69 -0.22
N LEU A 44 7.12 -5.20 -0.89
CA LEU A 44 5.93 -4.71 -0.21
C LEU A 44 5.26 -5.81 0.64
N ALA A 45 5.14 -7.03 0.10
CA ALA A 45 4.61 -8.19 0.83
C ALA A 45 5.53 -8.62 2.00
N ALA A 46 6.85 -8.47 1.88
CA ALA A 46 7.78 -8.73 2.96
C ALA A 46 7.65 -7.68 4.08
N ILE A 47 7.53 -6.40 3.74
CA ILE A 47 7.24 -5.33 4.71
C ILE A 47 5.89 -5.58 5.40
N ALA A 48 4.89 -6.05 4.64
CA ALA A 48 3.59 -6.42 5.19
C ALA A 48 3.63 -7.61 6.18
N GLY A 49 4.70 -8.40 6.18
CA GLY A 49 4.80 -9.63 6.98
C GLY A 49 4.11 -10.83 6.33
N ASP A 50 3.72 -10.74 5.07
CA ASP A 50 3.10 -11.84 4.31
C ASP A 50 4.16 -12.81 3.75
N ILE A 51 5.41 -12.34 3.61
CA ILE A 51 6.56 -13.08 3.09
C ILE A 51 7.74 -12.93 4.07
N ALA A 52 8.30 -14.05 4.52
CA ALA A 52 9.55 -14.03 5.28
C ALA A 52 10.75 -13.83 4.32
N PRO A 53 11.70 -12.96 4.62
CA PRO A 53 12.98 -12.97 3.96
C PRO A 53 13.76 -14.26 4.29
N ASP A 54 14.54 -14.77 3.33
CA ASP A 54 15.42 -15.95 3.54
C ASP A 54 16.65 -15.57 4.39
N LYS A 55 17.09 -14.30 4.31
CA LYS A 55 18.15 -13.72 5.16
C LYS A 55 17.77 -12.29 5.53
N GLY A 56 18.41 -11.78 6.57
CA GLY A 56 18.19 -10.43 7.06
C GLY A 56 16.89 -10.26 7.80
N THR A 57 16.50 -9.02 8.08
CA THR A 57 15.30 -8.72 8.88
C THR A 57 14.56 -7.49 8.37
N ILE A 58 13.25 -7.47 8.64
CA ILE A 58 12.41 -6.28 8.44
C ILE A 58 11.73 -5.97 9.77
N THR A 59 11.73 -4.70 10.16
CA THR A 59 11.00 -4.22 11.33
C THR A 59 10.14 -2.99 11.00
N ILE A 60 9.00 -2.89 11.68
CA ILE A 60 8.15 -1.69 11.74
C ILE A 60 8.17 -1.25 13.21
N ASP A 61 8.75 -0.08 13.49
CA ASP A 61 8.93 0.43 14.84
C ASP A 61 9.51 -0.65 15.80
N GLU A 62 10.62 -1.27 15.37
CA GLU A 62 11.34 -2.34 16.08
C GLU A 62 10.59 -3.68 16.20
N VAL A 63 9.36 -3.79 15.71
CA VAL A 63 8.57 -5.03 15.71
C VAL A 63 8.77 -5.78 14.40
N HIS A 64 9.01 -7.09 14.46
CA HIS A 64 9.12 -7.95 13.28
C HIS A 64 7.74 -8.37 12.77
N PRO A 65 7.26 -7.88 11.60
CA PRO A 65 5.92 -8.18 11.12
C PRO A 65 5.66 -9.68 10.97
N ILE A 66 6.62 -10.42 10.42
CA ILE A 66 6.50 -11.86 10.18
C ILE A 66 6.38 -12.72 11.45
N LEU A 67 6.83 -12.22 12.59
CA LEU A 67 6.77 -12.91 13.88
C LEU A 67 5.59 -12.45 14.74
N THR A 68 4.82 -11.50 14.24
CA THR A 68 3.76 -10.83 14.98
C THR A 68 2.42 -11.55 14.79
N SER A 69 1.56 -11.54 15.82
CA SER A 69 0.21 -12.10 15.69
C SER A 69 -0.62 -11.34 14.67
N ALA A 70 -1.54 -12.03 13.98
CA ALA A 70 -2.39 -11.41 12.96
C ALA A 70 -3.15 -10.18 13.49
N GLY A 71 -3.62 -10.21 14.73
CA GLY A 71 -4.33 -9.07 15.35
C GLY A 71 -3.44 -7.85 15.56
N THR A 72 -2.22 -8.06 16.07
CA THR A 72 -1.23 -6.99 16.26
C THR A 72 -0.79 -6.45 14.90
N LEU A 73 -0.52 -7.32 13.95
CA LEU A 73 -0.11 -6.95 12.59
C LEU A 73 -1.19 -6.09 11.90
N ALA A 74 -2.47 -6.46 12.01
CA ALA A 74 -3.59 -5.69 11.47
C ALA A 74 -3.73 -4.29 12.10
N ALA A 75 -3.31 -4.11 13.35
CA ALA A 75 -3.27 -2.80 14.00
C ALA A 75 -2.04 -1.96 13.60
N MET A 76 -0.99 -2.59 13.08
CA MET A 76 0.25 -1.91 12.69
C MET A 76 0.25 -1.44 11.25
N ARG A 77 -0.35 -2.21 10.34
CA ARG A 77 -0.32 -1.90 8.91
C ARG A 77 -1.63 -2.29 8.22
N ALA A 78 -2.02 -1.49 7.24
CA ALA A 78 -3.04 -1.82 6.25
C ALA A 78 -2.39 -1.94 4.86
N MET A 79 -2.98 -2.76 3.99
CA MET A 79 -2.47 -2.96 2.63
C MET A 79 -3.60 -3.01 1.62
N ALA A 80 -3.42 -2.32 0.48
CA ALA A 80 -4.23 -2.49 -0.72
C ALA A 80 -3.36 -3.07 -1.84
N ILE A 81 -3.75 -4.24 -2.33
CA ILE A 81 -3.04 -4.94 -3.40
C ILE A 81 -3.56 -4.53 -4.79
N GLN A 82 -2.72 -4.71 -5.81
CA GLN A 82 -3.12 -4.54 -7.21
C GLN A 82 -4.24 -5.51 -7.59
N ASN A 83 -5.20 -5.04 -8.40
CA ASN A 83 -6.28 -5.87 -8.96
C ASN A 83 -7.16 -6.58 -7.91
N GLN A 84 -7.46 -5.93 -6.79
CA GLN A 84 -8.41 -6.48 -5.85
C GLN A 84 -9.79 -6.60 -6.49
N SER A 85 -10.33 -7.82 -6.54
CA SER A 85 -11.67 -8.11 -7.04
C SER A 85 -12.60 -8.46 -5.88
N PHE A 86 -13.78 -7.86 -5.89
CA PHE A 86 -14.82 -8.15 -4.92
C PHE A 86 -15.85 -9.09 -5.55
N THR A 87 -16.06 -10.26 -4.96
CA THR A 87 -16.97 -11.30 -5.48
C THR A 87 -18.30 -11.38 -4.71
N LEU A 88 -18.39 -10.68 -3.58
CA LEU A 88 -19.56 -10.67 -2.71
C LEU A 88 -20.46 -9.47 -3.01
N GLY A 89 -21.77 -9.63 -2.77
CA GLY A 89 -22.79 -8.62 -3.04
C GLY A 89 -22.87 -7.49 -2.00
N PHE A 90 -21.71 -6.99 -1.54
CA PHE A 90 -21.64 -5.83 -0.65
C PHE A 90 -21.66 -4.51 -1.44
N THR A 91 -22.12 -3.46 -0.81
CA THR A 91 -21.99 -2.09 -1.30
C THR A 91 -20.57 -1.56 -1.07
N VAL A 92 -20.22 -0.49 -1.79
CA VAL A 92 -18.93 0.21 -1.59
C VAL A 92 -18.80 0.64 -0.13
N ARG A 93 -19.84 1.20 0.46
CA ARG A 93 -19.88 1.63 1.86
C ARG A 93 -19.57 0.46 2.80
N GLU A 94 -20.27 -0.66 2.65
CA GLU A 94 -20.06 -1.84 3.51
C GLU A 94 -18.63 -2.37 3.42
N ILE A 95 -18.02 -2.40 2.23
CA ILE A 95 -16.62 -2.81 2.07
C ILE A 95 -15.67 -1.86 2.81
N VAL A 96 -15.86 -0.55 2.67
CA VAL A 96 -14.98 0.42 3.35
C VAL A 96 -15.17 0.37 4.86
N GLU A 97 -16.40 0.20 5.34
CA GLU A 97 -16.74 0.06 6.76
C GLU A 97 -16.17 -1.20 7.41
N MET A 98 -15.85 -2.25 6.64
CA MET A 98 -15.06 -3.38 7.16
C MET A 98 -13.65 -2.96 7.61
N GLY A 99 -13.11 -1.88 7.07
CA GLY A 99 -11.86 -1.28 7.53
C GLY A 99 -12.05 -0.35 8.73
N GLY A 100 -13.19 0.29 8.86
CA GLY A 100 -13.49 1.28 9.91
C GLY A 100 -14.46 2.36 9.45
N ASP A 101 -14.40 3.56 10.05
CA ASP A 101 -15.26 4.69 9.67
C ASP A 101 -14.99 5.12 8.21
N SER A 102 -16.04 5.07 7.40
CA SER A 102 -15.98 5.28 5.96
C SER A 102 -16.22 6.73 5.52
N THR A 103 -16.78 7.59 6.39
CA THR A 103 -17.39 8.86 5.99
C THR A 103 -16.40 9.80 5.28
N ASP A 104 -15.28 10.09 5.91
CA ASP A 104 -14.29 11.05 5.39
C ASP A 104 -13.55 10.45 4.19
N VAL A 105 -13.22 9.17 4.23
CA VAL A 105 -12.44 8.50 3.20
C VAL A 105 -13.23 8.33 1.90
N LEU A 106 -14.54 8.05 1.97
CA LEU A 106 -15.41 8.00 0.80
C LEU A 106 -15.48 9.35 0.09
N GLN A 107 -15.54 10.43 0.85
CA GLN A 107 -15.54 11.79 0.30
C GLN A 107 -14.17 12.12 -0.32
N ALA A 108 -13.09 11.89 0.40
CA ALA A 108 -11.72 12.20 -0.04
C ALA A 108 -11.36 11.49 -1.35
N LEU A 109 -11.74 10.23 -1.49
CA LEU A 109 -11.45 9.45 -2.70
C LEU A 109 -12.54 9.56 -3.79
N GLY A 110 -13.57 10.41 -3.60
CA GLY A 110 -14.62 10.65 -4.58
C GLY A 110 -15.53 9.44 -4.81
N LEU A 111 -15.78 8.65 -3.77
CA LEU A 111 -16.61 7.44 -3.80
C LEU A 111 -18.05 7.69 -3.31
N THR A 112 -18.36 8.87 -2.76
CA THR A 112 -19.67 9.18 -2.16
C THR A 112 -20.83 8.91 -3.11
N ALA A 113 -20.70 9.27 -4.39
CA ALA A 113 -21.78 9.10 -5.38
C ALA A 113 -22.08 7.62 -5.72
N ILE A 114 -21.15 6.72 -5.43
CA ILE A 114 -21.28 5.28 -5.69
C ILE A 114 -21.28 4.45 -4.41
N ALA A 115 -21.37 5.08 -3.24
CA ALA A 115 -21.25 4.43 -1.94
C ALA A 115 -22.27 3.28 -1.74
N ASP A 116 -23.47 3.40 -2.30
CA ASP A 116 -24.53 2.42 -2.16
C ASP A 116 -24.61 1.46 -3.38
N ARG A 117 -23.69 1.54 -4.35
CA ARG A 117 -23.59 0.58 -5.45
C ARG A 117 -22.93 -0.72 -4.99
N LEU A 118 -23.33 -1.84 -5.60
CA LEU A 118 -22.68 -3.13 -5.38
C LEU A 118 -21.27 -3.13 -5.97
N VAL A 119 -20.29 -3.60 -5.20
CA VAL A 119 -18.89 -3.66 -5.63
C VAL A 119 -18.67 -4.53 -6.86
N THR A 120 -19.53 -5.52 -7.11
CA THR A 120 -19.50 -6.38 -8.31
C THR A 120 -19.84 -5.65 -9.61
N THR A 121 -20.36 -4.41 -9.53
CA THR A 121 -20.73 -3.58 -10.71
C THR A 121 -19.72 -2.49 -11.01
N LEU A 122 -18.62 -2.44 -10.28
CA LEU A 122 -17.61 -1.40 -10.41
C LEU A 122 -16.66 -1.66 -11.59
N SER A 123 -16.14 -0.58 -12.17
CA SER A 123 -14.98 -0.63 -13.06
C SER A 123 -13.71 -1.00 -12.26
N GLY A 124 -12.64 -1.43 -12.95
CA GLY A 124 -11.37 -1.74 -12.31
C GLY A 124 -10.80 -0.57 -11.50
N GLY A 125 -10.85 0.65 -12.04
CA GLY A 125 -10.40 1.85 -11.32
C GLY A 125 -11.27 2.19 -10.10
N GLU A 126 -12.60 2.00 -10.17
CA GLU A 126 -13.48 2.16 -9.03
C GLU A 126 -13.19 1.11 -7.95
N SER A 127 -13.03 -0.17 -8.34
CA SER A 127 -12.68 -1.26 -7.42
C SER A 127 -11.35 -1.00 -6.72
N GLN A 128 -10.34 -0.53 -7.45
CA GLN A 128 -9.04 -0.16 -6.86
C GLN A 128 -9.19 0.98 -5.85
N ARG A 129 -9.97 2.03 -6.14
CA ARG A 129 -10.24 3.10 -5.18
C ARG A 129 -10.96 2.60 -3.93
N VAL A 130 -11.89 1.67 -4.06
CA VAL A 130 -12.58 1.05 -2.91
C VAL A 130 -11.60 0.27 -2.05
N ALA A 131 -10.67 -0.49 -2.65
CA ALA A 131 -9.63 -1.22 -1.91
C ALA A 131 -8.70 -0.25 -1.13
N ILE A 132 -8.30 0.86 -1.76
CA ILE A 132 -7.51 1.91 -1.12
C ILE A 132 -8.32 2.53 0.05
N ALA A 133 -9.60 2.86 -0.17
CA ALA A 133 -10.47 3.41 0.86
C ALA A 133 -10.62 2.48 2.06
N GLN A 134 -10.80 1.18 1.83
CA GLN A 134 -10.87 0.16 2.86
C GLN A 134 -9.58 0.09 3.70
N ALA A 135 -8.42 0.13 3.04
CA ALA A 135 -7.13 0.13 3.73
C ALA A 135 -6.93 1.40 4.58
N ILE A 136 -7.27 2.58 4.04
CA ILE A 136 -7.18 3.85 4.77
C ILE A 136 -8.13 3.89 5.98
N ALA A 137 -9.35 3.35 5.83
CA ALA A 137 -10.34 3.32 6.92
C ALA A 137 -9.85 2.54 8.15
N GLN A 138 -8.86 1.66 8.02
CA GLN A 138 -8.25 0.93 9.14
C GLN A 138 -7.44 1.85 10.07
N LYS A 139 -7.05 3.05 9.63
CA LYS A 139 -6.32 4.06 10.44
C LYS A 139 -5.06 3.49 11.10
N THR A 140 -4.29 2.69 10.37
CA THR A 140 -3.05 2.08 10.86
C THR A 140 -1.86 3.03 10.71
N PRO A 141 -0.80 2.90 11.54
CA PRO A 141 0.44 3.70 11.42
C PRO A 141 1.17 3.54 10.09
N VAL A 142 0.99 2.39 9.41
CA VAL A 142 1.62 2.10 8.12
C VAL A 142 0.56 1.74 7.09
N LEU A 143 0.64 2.37 5.91
CA LEU A 143 -0.20 2.10 4.76
C LEU A 143 0.65 1.62 3.57
N LEU A 144 0.37 0.43 3.07
CA LEU A 144 1.09 -0.22 1.98
C LEU A 144 0.18 -0.29 0.75
N LEU A 145 0.62 0.26 -0.38
CA LEU A 145 -0.20 0.35 -1.59
C LEU A 145 0.56 -0.20 -2.80
N ASP A 146 0.01 -1.23 -3.43
CA ASP A 146 0.56 -1.79 -4.66
C ASP A 146 -0.18 -1.22 -5.88
N GLU A 147 0.51 -0.38 -6.66
CA GLU A 147 0.04 0.31 -7.87
C GLU A 147 -1.29 1.07 -7.71
N PRO A 148 -1.47 1.91 -6.66
CA PRO A 148 -2.76 2.54 -6.37
C PRO A 148 -3.21 3.53 -7.44
N LEU A 149 -2.29 4.04 -8.26
CA LEU A 149 -2.55 5.03 -9.30
C LEU A 149 -2.75 4.42 -10.69
N ALA A 150 -2.57 3.09 -10.83
CA ALA A 150 -2.84 2.40 -12.09
C ALA A 150 -4.33 2.47 -12.44
N ALA A 151 -4.65 2.57 -13.72
CA ALA A 151 -6.03 2.64 -14.23
C ALA A 151 -6.92 3.76 -13.62
N GLN A 152 -6.30 4.79 -13.00
CA GLN A 152 -7.01 5.96 -12.50
C GLN A 152 -7.00 7.10 -13.53
N ASP A 153 -8.15 7.76 -13.69
CA ASP A 153 -8.22 9.01 -14.44
C ASP A 153 -7.45 10.14 -13.70
N PRO A 154 -7.06 11.23 -14.40
CA PRO A 154 -6.24 12.29 -13.80
C PRO A 154 -6.87 12.92 -12.55
N SER A 155 -8.20 13.07 -12.50
CA SER A 155 -8.90 13.66 -11.35
C SER A 155 -8.86 12.73 -10.14
N SER A 156 -9.12 11.43 -10.35
CA SER A 156 -9.06 10.41 -9.31
C SER A 156 -7.63 10.23 -8.80
N ARG A 157 -6.63 10.22 -9.68
CA ARG A 157 -5.21 10.17 -9.32
C ARG A 157 -4.82 11.33 -8.40
N LYS A 158 -5.24 12.55 -8.74
CA LYS A 158 -4.98 13.73 -7.93
C LYS A 158 -5.56 13.61 -6.52
N LYS A 159 -6.84 13.19 -6.40
CA LYS A 159 -7.50 12.99 -5.10
C LYS A 159 -6.79 11.96 -4.23
N ILE A 160 -6.35 10.84 -4.82
CA ILE A 160 -5.59 9.82 -4.09
C ILE A 160 -4.30 10.43 -3.56
N ILE A 161 -3.51 11.10 -4.40
CA ILE A 161 -2.23 11.72 -4.01
C ILE A 161 -2.43 12.73 -2.89
N GLU A 162 -3.38 13.68 -3.04
CA GLU A 162 -3.67 14.70 -2.03
C GLU A 162 -4.05 14.07 -0.68
N HIS A 163 -4.83 12.99 -0.69
CA HIS A 163 -5.20 12.31 0.53
C HIS A 163 -4.04 11.53 1.16
N LEU A 164 -3.16 10.91 0.35
CA LEU A 164 -1.95 10.26 0.86
C LEU A 164 -0.99 11.28 1.50
N GLN A 165 -0.86 12.47 0.93
CA GLN A 165 -0.07 13.55 1.52
C GLN A 165 -0.65 13.98 2.86
N GLN A 166 -1.97 14.17 2.95
CA GLN A 166 -2.62 14.48 4.22
C GLN A 166 -2.38 13.39 5.29
N LEU A 167 -2.47 12.12 4.93
CA LEU A 167 -2.19 11.01 5.85
C LEU A 167 -0.73 11.01 6.34
N ALA A 168 0.22 11.35 5.47
CA ALA A 168 1.62 11.45 5.85
C ALA A 168 1.87 12.65 6.79
N ASP A 169 1.26 13.80 6.50
CA ASP A 169 1.29 14.98 7.38
C ASP A 169 0.69 14.69 8.76
N ASP A 170 -0.33 13.81 8.82
CA ASP A 170 -0.96 13.34 10.06
C ASP A 170 -0.16 12.21 10.76
N GLY A 171 1.02 11.83 10.21
CA GLY A 171 1.96 10.90 10.81
C GLY A 171 1.89 9.46 10.29
N THR A 172 1.04 9.15 9.31
CA THR A 172 1.01 7.81 8.69
C THR A 172 2.21 7.60 7.78
N THR A 173 2.89 6.47 7.91
CA THR A 173 3.96 6.06 6.98
C THR A 173 3.34 5.38 5.77
N VAL A 174 3.51 5.98 4.58
CA VAL A 174 2.92 5.48 3.34
C VAL A 174 4.00 4.90 2.43
N VAL A 175 3.84 3.65 2.01
CA VAL A 175 4.72 2.99 1.04
C VAL A 175 3.92 2.64 -0.20
N VAL A 176 4.34 3.16 -1.34
CA VAL A 176 3.65 2.99 -2.63
C VAL A 176 4.57 2.30 -3.62
N VAL A 177 4.11 1.21 -4.21
CA VAL A 177 4.72 0.66 -5.43
C VAL A 177 4.09 1.33 -6.64
N ALA A 178 4.89 1.84 -7.55
CA ALA A 178 4.40 2.52 -8.76
C ALA A 178 5.23 2.19 -10.00
N HIS A 179 4.57 2.30 -11.16
CA HIS A 179 5.16 2.34 -12.48
C HIS A 179 5.12 3.80 -12.99
N SER A 180 6.00 4.64 -12.50
CA SER A 180 6.06 6.05 -12.85
C SER A 180 7.49 6.48 -13.11
N THR A 181 7.65 7.55 -13.86
CA THR A 181 8.94 8.24 -13.98
C THR A 181 9.17 9.10 -12.73
N GLU A 182 10.44 9.33 -12.38
CA GLU A 182 10.79 10.13 -11.19
C GLU A 182 10.19 11.54 -11.23
N THR A 183 10.08 12.13 -12.43
CA THR A 183 9.49 13.45 -12.62
C THR A 183 8.00 13.52 -12.25
N GLU A 184 7.29 12.39 -12.27
CA GLU A 184 5.88 12.29 -11.88
C GLU A 184 5.70 12.08 -10.37
N LEU A 185 6.79 11.94 -9.61
CA LEU A 185 6.80 11.57 -8.20
C LEU A 185 7.17 12.73 -7.25
N ALA A 186 7.07 13.97 -7.72
CA ALA A 186 7.34 15.17 -6.91
C ALA A 186 6.47 15.29 -5.64
N TRP A 187 5.44 14.45 -5.52
CA TRP A 187 4.56 14.37 -4.35
C TRP A 187 5.07 13.41 -3.26
N ALA A 188 6.12 12.64 -3.55
CA ALA A 188 6.74 11.69 -2.62
C ALA A 188 7.94 12.32 -1.90
N ASP A 189 8.11 12.00 -0.62
CA ASP A 189 9.26 12.44 0.18
C ASP A 189 10.52 11.64 -0.17
N LYS A 190 10.34 10.38 -0.53
CA LYS A 190 11.44 9.48 -0.88
C LYS A 190 11.08 8.61 -2.08
N VAL A 191 12.04 8.41 -2.98
CA VAL A 191 11.91 7.48 -4.10
C VAL A 191 13.01 6.43 -4.01
N ILE A 192 12.60 5.16 -3.94
CA ILE A 192 13.50 4.00 -3.98
C ILE A 192 13.51 3.47 -5.41
N LYS A 193 14.70 3.41 -5.99
CA LYS A 193 14.93 2.89 -7.33
C LYS A 193 15.70 1.59 -7.21
N GLN A 194 15.15 0.55 -7.81
CA GLN A 194 15.85 -0.67 -8.15
C GLN A 194 16.50 -1.42 -6.95
N PHE A 195 16.19 -2.71 -6.86
CA PHE A 195 16.80 -3.69 -5.98
C PHE A 195 17.79 -4.51 -6.83
N HIS A 196 19.06 -4.36 -6.58
CA HIS A 196 20.10 -5.25 -7.10
C HIS A 196 21.04 -5.59 -5.96
#